data_53a2a832e0b834861cff29c8be56647d
#
_entry.id   53a2a832e0b834861cff29c8be56647d
#
_cell.length_a   1.000
_cell.length_b   1.000
_cell.length_c   1.000
_cell.angle_alpha   90.00
_cell.angle_beta   90.00
_cell.angle_gamma   90.00
#
_symmetry.space_group_name_H-M   'P 1'
#
loop_
_entity.id
_entity.type
_entity.pdbx_description
1 polymer ?
#
loop_
_entity_poly.entity_id
_entity_poly.type
_entity_poly.pdbx_seq_one_letter_code
_entity_poly.pdbx_strand_id
1 'polypeptide(L)'
;MKRILSVFLSAALCLSLLAGCGSAASSGASTVFYDAFDTVTQVIAYCDSEEEFAAQMDALHADLLEYHKLYDIYNDYDGVTNVKTINDNAGLAPVTVDDKILGMLELAQTMYDTTDGKLNIAMGSVLNIWHNYREAALADTDDSNNQLPTQDELDAAAQHCDIHDLVIDDDARTVFLTDPEMSLDVG
;
A
#
# COMPACT_ATOMS: atom_id res chain seq x y z
N MET A 1 12.40 -49.72 -53.15
CA MET A 1 11.66 -49.77 -51.87
C MET A 1 12.44 -49.15 -50.73
N LYS A 2 13.69 -49.47 -50.41
CA LYS A 2 14.47 -48.92 -49.28
C LYS A 2 14.67 -47.41 -49.36
N ARG A 3 14.88 -46.78 -50.50
CA ARG A 3 15.06 -45.34 -50.68
C ARG A 3 13.76 -44.50 -50.45
N ILE A 4 12.62 -45.10 -50.83
CA ILE A 4 11.31 -44.48 -50.66
C ILE A 4 10.94 -44.51 -49.16
N LEU A 5 11.23 -45.62 -48.48
CA LEU A 5 10.98 -45.74 -47.04
C LEU A 5 11.82 -44.77 -46.21
N SER A 6 13.10 -44.51 -46.60
CA SER A 6 13.95 -43.56 -45.92
C SER A 6 13.48 -42.10 -46.09
N VAL A 7 12.93 -41.73 -47.25
CA VAL A 7 12.36 -40.40 -47.49
C VAL A 7 11.08 -40.16 -46.66
N PHE A 8 10.23 -41.18 -46.58
CA PHE A 8 9.02 -41.08 -45.71
C PHE A 8 9.38 -41.01 -44.23
N LEU A 9 10.39 -41.73 -43.77
CA LEU A 9 10.83 -41.69 -42.37
C LEU A 9 11.47 -40.35 -42.00
N SER A 10 12.27 -39.76 -42.90
CA SER A 10 12.84 -38.41 -42.66
C SER A 10 11.78 -37.29 -42.72
N ALA A 11 10.81 -37.42 -43.65
CA ALA A 11 9.69 -36.46 -43.69
C ALA A 11 8.80 -36.51 -42.42
N ALA A 12 8.50 -37.71 -41.92
CA ALA A 12 7.76 -37.89 -40.66
C ALA A 12 8.53 -37.34 -39.44
N LEU A 13 9.88 -37.48 -39.40
CA LEU A 13 10.73 -36.96 -38.36
C LEU A 13 10.79 -35.42 -38.40
N CYS A 14 10.83 -34.83 -39.60
CA CYS A 14 10.79 -33.35 -39.73
C CYS A 14 9.41 -32.78 -39.37
N LEU A 15 8.30 -33.45 -39.67
CA LEU A 15 6.98 -33.03 -39.28
C LEU A 15 6.77 -33.08 -37.74
N SER A 16 7.36 -34.06 -37.05
CA SER A 16 7.26 -34.16 -35.58
C SER A 16 8.08 -33.09 -34.86
N LEU A 17 9.15 -32.55 -35.47
CA LEU A 17 9.94 -31.45 -34.94
C LEU A 17 9.25 -30.07 -35.08
N LEU A 18 8.31 -29.95 -36.01
CA LEU A 18 7.51 -28.75 -36.23
C LEU A 18 6.28 -28.65 -35.29
N ALA A 19 5.89 -29.75 -34.65
CA ALA A 19 4.77 -29.78 -33.68
C ALA A 19 5.20 -29.47 -32.25
N GLY A 20 6.46 -29.25 -31.99
CA GLY A 20 7.00 -28.98 -30.66
C GLY A 20 7.40 -27.53 -30.54
N CYS A 21 6.51 -26.67 -30.11
CA CYS A 21 6.61 -25.41 -29.35
C CYS A 21 5.41 -24.51 -29.64
N GLY A 22 4.23 -25.03 -29.37
CA GLY A 22 3.04 -24.24 -29.21
C GLY A 22 2.69 -24.10 -27.72
N SER A 23 3.69 -23.81 -26.86
CA SER A 23 3.38 -23.13 -25.61
C SER A 23 2.93 -21.75 -26.06
N ALA A 24 1.64 -21.47 -25.99
CA ALA A 24 1.18 -20.10 -25.99
C ALA A 24 2.00 -19.38 -24.88
N ALA A 25 2.96 -18.57 -25.27
CA ALA A 25 3.59 -17.68 -24.32
C ALA A 25 2.45 -16.85 -23.77
N SER A 26 2.14 -17.00 -22.47
CA SER A 26 1.18 -16.16 -21.81
C SER A 26 1.62 -14.72 -22.08
N SER A 27 0.87 -14.00 -22.88
CA SER A 27 1.14 -12.59 -23.15
C SER A 27 0.86 -11.83 -21.86
N GLY A 28 1.86 -11.15 -21.31
CA GLY A 28 1.65 -10.29 -20.16
C GLY A 28 0.61 -9.23 -20.51
N ALA A 29 -0.46 -9.19 -19.73
CA ALA A 29 -1.45 -8.11 -19.77
C ALA A 29 -1.15 -7.11 -18.67
N SER A 30 -1.51 -5.84 -18.87
CA SER A 30 -1.28 -4.80 -17.87
C SER A 30 -2.48 -3.88 -17.75
N THR A 31 -2.69 -3.38 -16.52
CA THR A 31 -3.66 -2.33 -16.22
C THR A 31 -3.08 -1.30 -15.28
N VAL A 32 -3.72 -0.13 -15.16
CA VAL A 32 -3.28 0.97 -14.30
C VAL A 32 -4.48 1.51 -13.55
N PHE A 33 -4.34 1.70 -12.23
CA PHE A 33 -5.30 2.34 -11.35
C PHE A 33 -4.75 3.69 -10.87
N TYR A 34 -5.61 4.70 -10.76
CA TYR A 34 -5.25 6.08 -10.38
C TYR A 34 -6.05 6.58 -9.17
N ASP A 35 -6.90 5.75 -8.59
CA ASP A 35 -7.94 6.10 -7.62
C ASP A 35 -7.72 5.46 -6.24
N ALA A 36 -6.50 4.98 -5.97
CA ALA A 36 -6.11 4.43 -4.68
C ALA A 36 -4.75 5.02 -4.23
N PHE A 37 -4.64 5.36 -2.95
CA PHE A 37 -3.41 5.81 -2.27
C PHE A 37 -2.76 7.08 -2.87
N ASP A 38 -3.53 7.92 -3.54
CA ASP A 38 -3.04 9.15 -4.22
C ASP A 38 -1.83 8.93 -5.12
N THR A 39 -1.75 7.73 -5.72
CA THR A 39 -0.63 7.30 -6.54
C THR A 39 -1.09 6.53 -7.77
N VAL A 40 -0.12 6.11 -8.59
CA VAL A 40 -0.35 5.28 -9.76
C VAL A 40 0.04 3.85 -9.46
N THR A 41 -0.93 2.94 -9.50
CA THR A 41 -0.68 1.50 -9.36
C THR A 41 -0.72 0.84 -10.73
N GLN A 42 0.41 0.32 -11.19
CA GLN A 42 0.50 -0.48 -12.40
C GLN A 42 0.62 -1.95 -12.06
N VAL A 43 -0.23 -2.77 -12.67
CA VAL A 43 -0.22 -4.23 -12.52
C VAL A 43 0.11 -4.88 -13.84
N ILE A 44 1.04 -5.84 -13.82
CA ILE A 44 1.39 -6.71 -14.94
C ILE A 44 1.17 -8.13 -14.47
N ALA A 45 0.34 -8.89 -15.20
CA ALA A 45 0.06 -10.29 -14.89
C ALA A 45 0.13 -11.16 -16.16
N TYR A 46 0.42 -12.44 -15.95
CA TYR A 46 0.49 -13.46 -16.99
C TYR A 46 -0.64 -14.45 -16.74
N CYS A 47 -1.76 -14.27 -17.44
CA CYS A 47 -2.96 -15.06 -17.32
C CYS A 47 -3.19 -15.89 -18.60
N ASP A 48 -3.96 -16.95 -18.49
CA ASP A 48 -4.26 -17.83 -19.61
C ASP A 48 -5.31 -17.24 -20.58
N SER A 49 -6.11 -16.25 -20.10
CA SER A 49 -7.12 -15.53 -20.88
C SER A 49 -7.29 -14.08 -20.46
N GLU A 50 -7.87 -13.25 -21.34
CA GLU A 50 -8.27 -11.86 -21.03
C GLU A 50 -9.39 -11.81 -20.00
N GLU A 51 -10.29 -12.78 -19.98
CA GLU A 51 -11.39 -12.86 -19.01
C GLU A 51 -10.84 -13.13 -17.60
N GLU A 52 -9.88 -14.04 -17.46
CA GLU A 52 -9.20 -14.32 -16.21
C GLU A 52 -8.43 -13.08 -15.71
N PHE A 53 -7.70 -12.42 -16.60
CA PHE A 53 -7.00 -11.19 -16.28
C PHE A 53 -7.97 -10.12 -15.76
N ALA A 54 -9.08 -9.86 -16.48
CA ALA A 54 -10.08 -8.87 -16.08
C ALA A 54 -10.67 -9.19 -14.70
N ALA A 55 -11.06 -10.44 -14.45
CA ALA A 55 -11.63 -10.86 -13.16
C ALA A 55 -10.64 -10.69 -11.99
N GLN A 56 -9.36 -11.00 -12.21
CA GLN A 56 -8.32 -10.80 -11.19
C GLN A 56 -8.07 -9.31 -10.94
N MET A 57 -8.08 -8.47 -11.98
CA MET A 57 -7.87 -7.03 -11.84
C MET A 57 -9.04 -6.36 -11.15
N ASP A 58 -10.29 -6.77 -11.43
CA ASP A 58 -11.48 -6.26 -10.72
C ASP A 58 -11.42 -6.59 -9.23
N ALA A 59 -11.03 -7.81 -8.88
CA ALA A 59 -10.87 -8.23 -7.48
C ALA A 59 -9.75 -7.46 -6.77
N LEU A 60 -8.58 -7.34 -7.41
CA LEU A 60 -7.45 -6.59 -6.89
C LEU A 60 -7.79 -5.11 -6.69
N HIS A 61 -8.49 -4.49 -7.65
CA HIS A 61 -8.91 -3.09 -7.56
C HIS A 61 -9.87 -2.87 -6.39
N ALA A 62 -10.83 -3.79 -6.19
CA ALA A 62 -11.73 -3.73 -5.04
C ALA A 62 -10.98 -3.80 -3.70
N ASP A 63 -9.99 -4.69 -3.59
CA ASP A 63 -9.12 -4.78 -2.40
C ASP A 63 -8.30 -3.51 -2.21
N LEU A 64 -7.69 -2.95 -3.26
CA LEU A 64 -6.93 -1.69 -3.18
C LEU A 64 -7.80 -0.54 -2.67
N LEU A 65 -9.05 -0.41 -3.13
CA LEU A 65 -9.97 0.62 -2.68
C LEU A 65 -10.43 0.41 -1.22
N GLU A 66 -10.53 -0.83 -0.76
CA GLU A 66 -10.80 -1.14 0.65
C GLU A 66 -9.63 -0.72 1.54
N TYR A 67 -8.40 -1.13 1.20
CA TYR A 67 -7.20 -0.74 1.93
C TYR A 67 -6.96 0.77 1.90
N HIS A 68 -7.20 1.42 0.78
CA HIS A 68 -7.11 2.87 0.65
C HIS A 68 -7.97 3.58 1.72
N LYS A 69 -9.22 3.15 1.89
CA LYS A 69 -10.11 3.75 2.90
C LYS A 69 -9.69 3.43 4.33
N LEU A 70 -9.22 2.20 4.59
CA LEU A 70 -8.81 1.77 5.92
C LEU A 70 -7.53 2.46 6.39
N TYR A 71 -6.59 2.73 5.48
CA TYR A 71 -5.28 3.29 5.82
C TYR A 71 -5.22 4.82 5.65
N ASP A 72 -6.30 5.44 5.15
CA ASP A 72 -6.36 6.90 4.97
C ASP A 72 -6.27 7.61 6.32
N ILE A 73 -5.36 8.61 6.38
CA ILE A 73 -5.13 9.47 7.53
C ILE A 73 -5.76 10.86 7.37
N TYR A 74 -6.37 11.16 6.21
CA TYR A 74 -6.87 12.48 5.86
C TYR A 74 -8.40 12.56 5.76
N ASN A 75 -9.04 11.50 5.23
CA ASN A 75 -10.46 11.54 4.90
C ASN A 75 -11.30 10.61 5.77
N ASP A 76 -12.54 11.02 6.01
CA ASP A 76 -13.57 10.18 6.61
C ASP A 76 -14.38 9.48 5.52
N TYR A 77 -14.76 8.23 5.80
CA TYR A 77 -15.62 7.43 4.92
C TYR A 77 -16.82 6.92 5.72
N ASP A 78 -18.01 7.04 5.14
CA ASP A 78 -19.24 6.64 5.82
C ASP A 78 -19.22 5.16 6.22
N GLY A 79 -19.35 4.89 7.51
CA GLY A 79 -19.34 3.54 8.07
C GLY A 79 -17.97 2.86 8.14
N VAL A 80 -16.87 3.57 7.87
CA VAL A 80 -15.49 3.05 7.94
C VAL A 80 -14.75 3.67 9.11
N THR A 81 -14.21 2.82 9.99
CA THR A 81 -13.21 3.21 10.98
C THR A 81 -11.82 3.01 10.36
N ASN A 82 -11.04 4.08 10.22
CA ASN A 82 -9.74 4.07 9.55
C ASN A 82 -8.63 4.64 10.43
N VAL A 83 -7.42 4.79 9.88
CA VAL A 83 -6.28 5.34 10.63
C VAL A 83 -6.54 6.78 11.07
N LYS A 84 -7.25 7.60 10.24
CA LYS A 84 -7.69 8.94 10.67
C LYS A 84 -8.54 8.88 11.94
N THR A 85 -9.49 7.95 12.01
CA THR A 85 -10.33 7.77 13.20
C THR A 85 -9.49 7.45 14.44
N ILE A 86 -8.42 6.67 14.31
CA ILE A 86 -7.48 6.39 15.40
C ILE A 86 -6.78 7.68 15.82
N ASN A 87 -6.24 8.45 14.87
CA ASN A 87 -5.56 9.72 15.13
C ASN A 87 -6.48 10.74 15.83
N ASP A 88 -7.72 10.88 15.36
CA ASP A 88 -8.70 11.81 15.93
C ASP A 88 -9.11 11.43 17.37
N ASN A 89 -8.88 10.19 17.80
CA ASN A 89 -9.16 9.69 19.15
C ASN A 89 -7.90 9.54 20.03
N ALA A 90 -6.76 10.09 19.62
CA ALA A 90 -5.54 10.06 20.40
C ALA A 90 -5.74 10.69 21.80
N GLY A 91 -5.31 10.00 22.84
CA GLY A 91 -5.48 10.43 24.24
C GLY A 91 -6.93 10.40 24.76
N LEU A 92 -7.93 10.05 23.94
CA LEU A 92 -9.34 10.09 24.34
C LEU A 92 -9.88 8.71 24.72
N ALA A 93 -9.87 7.75 23.80
CA ALA A 93 -10.41 6.42 24.03
C ALA A 93 -9.86 5.41 23.01
N PRO A 94 -9.84 4.10 23.35
CA PRO A 94 -9.60 3.04 22.40
C PRO A 94 -10.64 3.02 21.27
N VAL A 95 -10.17 2.75 20.04
CA VAL A 95 -10.99 2.68 18.82
C VAL A 95 -11.05 1.23 18.36
N THR A 96 -12.26 0.68 18.14
CA THR A 96 -12.43 -0.63 17.52
C THR A 96 -12.15 -0.53 16.02
N VAL A 97 -11.30 -1.43 15.51
CA VAL A 97 -10.82 -1.37 14.13
C VAL A 97 -10.98 -2.71 13.41
N ASP A 98 -10.82 -2.68 12.08
CA ASP A 98 -10.77 -3.86 11.23
C ASP A 98 -9.49 -4.67 11.45
N ASP A 99 -9.55 -6.01 11.26
CA ASP A 99 -8.40 -6.91 11.39
C ASP A 99 -7.24 -6.52 10.45
N LYS A 100 -7.53 -5.92 9.30
CA LYS A 100 -6.52 -5.41 8.37
C LYS A 100 -5.70 -4.27 8.98
N ILE A 101 -6.34 -3.40 9.76
CA ILE A 101 -5.65 -2.33 10.49
C ILE A 101 -4.81 -2.93 11.62
N LEU A 102 -5.37 -3.86 12.42
CA LEU A 102 -4.61 -4.54 13.48
C LEU A 102 -3.34 -5.18 12.93
N GLY A 103 -3.46 -6.02 11.90
CA GLY A 103 -2.32 -6.70 11.31
C GLY A 103 -1.26 -5.74 10.74
N MET A 104 -1.67 -4.61 10.18
CA MET A 104 -0.75 -3.57 9.70
C MET A 104 0.00 -2.91 10.88
N LEU A 105 -0.69 -2.56 11.96
CA LEU A 105 -0.10 -1.90 13.13
C LEU A 105 0.84 -2.85 13.90
N GLU A 106 0.48 -4.10 14.06
CA GLU A 106 1.35 -5.14 14.65
C GLU A 106 2.63 -5.35 13.83
N LEU A 107 2.48 -5.41 12.49
CA LEU A 107 3.63 -5.47 11.59
C LEU A 107 4.51 -4.24 11.75
N ALA A 108 3.93 -3.06 11.86
CA ALA A 108 4.67 -1.81 12.01
C ALA A 108 5.47 -1.77 13.32
N GLN A 109 4.91 -2.21 14.47
CA GLN A 109 5.66 -2.37 15.72
C GLN A 109 6.81 -3.37 15.58
N THR A 110 6.55 -4.52 14.95
CA THR A 110 7.60 -5.53 14.67
C THR A 110 8.72 -4.95 13.80
N MET A 111 8.37 -4.17 12.80
CA MET A 111 9.34 -3.53 11.90
C MET A 111 10.11 -2.40 12.59
N TYR A 112 9.49 -1.65 13.49
CA TYR A 112 10.18 -0.68 14.33
C TYR A 112 11.32 -1.36 15.11
N ASP A 113 11.01 -2.44 15.82
CA ASP A 113 12.00 -3.20 16.60
C ASP A 113 13.10 -3.79 15.72
N THR A 114 12.71 -4.43 14.59
CA THR A 114 13.64 -5.08 13.68
C THR A 114 14.61 -4.10 13.01
N THR A 115 14.16 -2.86 12.79
CA THR A 115 14.96 -1.82 12.11
C THR A 115 15.66 -0.87 13.09
N ASP A 116 15.61 -1.13 14.39
CA ASP A 116 16.17 -0.26 15.42
C ASP A 116 15.58 1.18 15.31
N GLY A 117 14.25 1.25 15.22
CA GLY A 117 13.48 2.50 15.14
C GLY A 117 13.53 3.25 13.82
N LYS A 118 14.16 2.69 12.76
CA LYS A 118 14.29 3.40 11.46
C LYS A 118 13.00 3.38 10.64
N LEU A 119 12.13 2.40 10.87
CA LEU A 119 10.76 2.42 10.39
C LEU A 119 9.87 2.77 11.58
N ASN A 120 9.20 3.92 11.53
CA ASN A 120 8.33 4.38 12.61
C ASN A 120 7.08 5.05 12.04
N ILE A 121 5.93 4.39 12.17
CA ILE A 121 4.65 4.94 11.74
C ILE A 121 4.08 5.99 12.72
N ALA A 122 4.66 6.14 13.91
CA ALA A 122 4.29 7.16 14.89
C ALA A 122 4.87 8.57 14.57
N MET A 123 5.44 8.73 13.39
CA MET A 123 6.04 10.00 12.93
C MET A 123 5.01 11.02 12.42
N GLY A 124 3.72 10.72 12.50
CA GLY A 124 2.66 11.55 11.95
C GLY A 124 2.67 12.98 12.48
N SER A 125 2.97 13.19 13.76
CA SER A 125 3.07 14.53 14.34
C SER A 125 4.12 15.41 13.64
N VAL A 126 5.28 14.85 13.29
CA VAL A 126 6.34 15.55 12.53
C VAL A 126 5.96 15.68 11.06
N LEU A 127 5.42 14.61 10.45
CA LEU A 127 5.07 14.60 9.03
C LEU A 127 3.93 15.56 8.71
N ASN A 128 2.97 15.74 9.63
CA ASN A 128 1.89 16.73 9.51
C ASN A 128 2.41 18.18 9.42
N ILE A 129 3.51 18.50 10.11
CA ILE A 129 4.15 19.82 9.96
C ILE A 129 4.64 20.02 8.53
N TRP A 130 5.38 19.05 7.99
CA TRP A 130 5.86 19.10 6.62
C TRP A 130 4.73 19.12 5.59
N HIS A 131 3.67 18.35 5.84
CA HIS A 131 2.46 18.36 5.00
C HIS A 131 1.84 19.77 4.95
N ASN A 132 1.64 20.40 6.10
CA ASN A 132 1.03 21.73 6.19
C ASN A 132 1.88 22.80 5.49
N TYR A 133 3.19 22.79 5.65
CA TYR A 133 4.10 23.70 4.96
C TYR A 133 4.08 23.50 3.45
N ARG A 134 4.03 22.24 3.00
CA ARG A 134 3.91 21.91 1.56
C ARG A 134 2.59 22.41 0.98
N GLU A 135 1.46 22.17 1.65
CA GLU A 135 0.15 22.63 1.18
C GLU A 135 0.07 24.16 1.15
N ALA A 136 0.62 24.83 2.14
CA ALA A 136 0.71 26.29 2.15
C ALA A 136 1.54 26.82 0.97
N ALA A 137 2.67 26.17 0.66
CA ALA A 137 3.50 26.56 -0.48
C ALA A 137 2.81 26.29 -1.83
N LEU A 138 2.08 25.17 -1.96
CA LEU A 138 1.34 24.86 -3.18
C LEU A 138 0.12 25.80 -3.41
N ALA A 139 -0.46 26.32 -2.35
CA ALA A 139 -1.54 27.30 -2.42
C ALA A 139 -1.06 28.72 -2.76
N ASP A 140 0.24 29.00 -2.57
CA ASP A 140 0.83 30.30 -2.87
C ASP A 140 1.17 30.43 -4.36
N THR A 141 0.67 31.48 -5.01
CA THR A 141 0.83 31.67 -6.47
C THR A 141 2.07 32.49 -6.84
N ASP A 142 2.77 33.08 -5.89
CA ASP A 142 3.88 34.00 -6.16
C ASP A 142 5.22 33.61 -5.49
N ASP A 143 5.28 32.44 -4.86
CA ASP A 143 6.47 31.91 -4.14
C ASP A 143 7.00 32.83 -3.00
N SER A 144 6.25 33.85 -2.61
CA SER A 144 6.69 34.84 -1.63
C SER A 144 6.67 34.33 -0.19
N ASN A 145 5.88 33.28 0.08
CA ASN A 145 5.67 32.70 1.38
C ASN A 145 6.17 31.25 1.54
N ASN A 146 7.00 30.78 0.60
CA ASN A 146 7.63 29.47 0.71
C ASN A 146 8.56 29.41 1.94
N GLN A 147 8.05 28.86 3.03
CA GLN A 147 8.77 28.70 4.29
C GLN A 147 9.04 27.22 4.57
N LEU A 148 10.06 26.98 5.36
CA LEU A 148 10.35 25.65 5.91
C LEU A 148 10.00 25.66 7.40
N PRO A 149 9.59 24.51 7.96
CA PRO A 149 9.39 24.39 9.40
C PRO A 149 10.72 24.70 10.14
N THR A 150 10.59 25.29 11.31
CA THR A 150 11.74 25.54 12.18
C THR A 150 12.17 24.25 12.87
N GLN A 151 13.44 24.18 13.28
CA GLN A 151 13.94 23.04 14.04
C GLN A 151 13.19 22.88 15.37
N ASP A 152 12.83 23.99 16.03
CA ASP A 152 12.10 23.98 17.30
C ASP A 152 10.69 23.36 17.15
N GLU A 153 9.98 23.64 16.03
CA GLU A 153 8.70 23.01 15.73
C GLU A 153 8.84 21.50 15.50
N LEU A 154 9.87 21.09 14.75
CA LEU A 154 10.13 19.67 14.48
C LEU A 154 10.54 18.93 15.76
N ASP A 155 11.39 19.53 16.58
CA ASP A 155 11.86 18.94 17.85
C ASP A 155 10.71 18.81 18.87
N ALA A 156 9.78 19.78 18.91
CA ALA A 156 8.58 19.70 19.72
C ALA A 156 7.68 18.52 19.28
N ALA A 157 7.37 18.44 17.99
CA ALA A 157 6.54 17.36 17.45
C ALA A 157 7.20 15.97 17.60
N ALA A 158 8.52 15.88 17.55
CA ALA A 158 9.25 14.63 17.72
C ALA A 158 9.12 14.02 19.12
N GLN A 159 8.67 14.80 20.14
CA GLN A 159 8.38 14.27 21.46
C GLN A 159 7.17 13.32 21.47
N HIS A 160 6.30 13.37 20.46
CA HIS A 160 5.05 12.64 20.31
C HIS A 160 5.16 11.50 19.27
N CYS A 161 6.37 10.95 19.08
CA CYS A 161 6.67 9.94 18.08
C CYS A 161 7.11 8.59 18.68
N ASP A 162 6.82 8.32 19.95
CA ASP A 162 7.16 7.04 20.57
C ASP A 162 6.14 5.97 20.15
N ILE A 163 6.59 4.98 19.39
CA ILE A 163 5.74 3.85 18.95
C ILE A 163 5.14 3.07 20.12
N HIS A 164 5.72 3.13 21.32
CA HIS A 164 5.22 2.42 22.49
C HIS A 164 3.97 3.07 23.09
N ASP A 165 3.62 4.29 22.66
CA ASP A 165 2.33 4.93 22.97
C ASP A 165 1.19 4.41 22.10
N LEU A 166 1.48 3.57 21.09
CA LEU A 166 0.51 2.79 20.34
C LEU A 166 0.22 1.48 21.07
N VAL A 167 -0.95 1.39 21.70
CA VAL A 167 -1.44 0.21 22.42
C VAL A 167 -2.44 -0.53 21.53
N ILE A 168 -2.18 -1.83 21.29
CA ILE A 168 -3.06 -2.73 20.54
C ILE A 168 -3.62 -3.76 21.52
N ASP A 169 -4.94 -3.95 21.52
CA ASP A 169 -5.63 -5.05 22.21
C ASP A 169 -6.29 -5.93 21.14
N ASP A 170 -5.63 -7.04 20.84
CA ASP A 170 -6.04 -7.98 19.80
C ASP A 170 -7.34 -8.71 20.17
N ASP A 171 -7.52 -9.08 21.44
CA ASP A 171 -8.74 -9.74 21.92
C ASP A 171 -9.96 -8.81 21.81
N ALA A 172 -9.80 -7.53 22.15
CA ALA A 172 -10.86 -6.53 22.04
C ALA A 172 -10.95 -5.90 20.64
N ARG A 173 -9.95 -6.14 19.78
CA ARG A 173 -9.81 -5.51 18.45
C ARG A 173 -9.83 -3.99 18.54
N THR A 174 -9.07 -3.45 19.49
CA THR A 174 -8.99 -2.00 19.69
C THR A 174 -7.57 -1.49 19.62
N VAL A 175 -7.47 -0.23 19.21
CA VAL A 175 -6.21 0.53 19.14
C VAL A 175 -6.38 1.81 19.94
N PHE A 176 -5.35 2.17 20.69
CA PHE A 176 -5.34 3.39 21.48
C PHE A 176 -3.96 4.07 21.41
N LEU A 177 -3.95 5.35 21.04
CA LEU A 177 -2.80 6.23 21.17
C LEU A 177 -2.85 6.88 22.53
N THR A 178 -1.90 6.55 23.42
CA THR A 178 -1.90 7.06 24.80
C THR A 178 -1.48 8.52 24.91
N ASP A 179 -0.63 8.97 23.98
CA ASP A 179 -0.25 10.37 23.84
C ASP A 179 -1.29 11.14 23.00
N PRO A 180 -1.94 12.20 23.52
CA PRO A 180 -2.96 12.95 22.79
C PRO A 180 -2.43 13.75 21.58
N GLU A 181 -1.13 13.98 21.49
CA GLU A 181 -0.49 14.69 20.38
C GLU A 181 0.20 13.74 19.38
N MET A 182 0.16 12.43 19.64
CA MET A 182 0.64 11.42 18.72
C MET A 182 -0.28 11.30 17.51
N SER A 183 0.31 11.08 16.35
CA SER A 183 -0.41 10.76 15.12
C SER A 183 0.33 9.65 14.35
N LEU A 184 -0.43 8.72 13.80
CA LEU A 184 0.08 7.69 12.89
C LEU A 184 0.12 8.23 11.47
N ASP A 185 1.18 7.88 10.75
CA ASP A 185 1.32 8.07 9.31
C ASP A 185 1.88 6.77 8.71
N VAL A 186 1.14 6.19 7.80
CA VAL A 186 1.45 4.89 7.20
C VAL A 186 1.91 4.98 5.74
N GLY A 187 2.10 6.21 5.25
CA GLY A 187 2.61 6.53 3.90
C GLY A 187 1.55 7.00 2.92
#